data_dd4170ee7a323cc62ad088e962ccbe20
#
_entry.id   dd4170ee7a323cc62ad088e962ccbe20
#
_cell.length_a   1.000
_cell.length_b   1.000
_cell.length_c   1.000
_cell.angle_alpha   90.00
_cell.angle_beta   90.00
_cell.angle_gamma   90.00
#
_symmetry.space_group_name_H-M   'P 1'
#
loop_
_entity.id
_entity.type
_entity.pdbx_description
1 polymer ?
#
loop_
_entity_poly.entity_id
_entity_poly.type
_entity_poly.pdbx_seq_one_letter_code
_entity_poly.pdbx_strand_id
1 'polypeptide(L)'
;MNLRSLYRLAAVIIVLQVLVSLWGFAQVGLTATVPIHWNAAGEPNGYAPSWLGFLVTPVITAAMVALFAIIPRIEPRRENLLKSGSAYVTVALATLVLMLLVHVAAVAAGAGYDVPIAPIVGGGVGLLFVALGNVMSTVRSNFMFGVRTPWTLTSDLAWDKTHRLIGRLWVVGGVAMFLTSLLGRTDVLVAVILLFVIGSMVLAFGYSYSVWRSDPSRRSLGGDG
;
A
#
# COMPACT_ATOMS: atom_id res chain seq x y z
N MET A 1 13.06 15.97 -3.04
CA MET A 1 12.78 14.51 -3.01
C MET A 1 14.11 13.75 -3.05
N ASN A 2 14.41 12.98 -2.00
CA ASN A 2 15.68 12.23 -1.95
C ASN A 2 15.49 10.80 -2.52
N LEU A 3 15.46 10.68 -3.84
CA LEU A 3 15.32 9.39 -4.53
C LEU A 3 16.53 8.47 -4.36
N ARG A 4 17.73 9.02 -4.09
CA ARG A 4 18.92 8.17 -3.89
C ARG A 4 18.79 7.30 -2.64
N SER A 5 18.28 7.86 -1.54
CA SER A 5 18.00 7.08 -0.32
C SER A 5 16.91 6.05 -0.54
N LEU A 6 15.83 6.40 -1.26
CA LEU A 6 14.78 5.45 -1.64
C LEU A 6 15.35 4.24 -2.39
N TYR A 7 16.16 4.47 -3.43
CA TYR A 7 16.70 3.37 -4.23
C TYR A 7 17.72 2.51 -3.47
N ARG A 8 18.51 3.11 -2.57
CA ARG A 8 19.42 2.34 -1.69
C ARG A 8 18.64 1.41 -0.77
N LEU A 9 17.60 1.92 -0.11
CA LEU A 9 16.75 1.13 0.77
C LEU A 9 15.95 0.07 -0.01
N ALA A 10 15.45 0.41 -1.18
CA ALA A 10 14.78 -0.55 -2.07
C ALA A 10 15.73 -1.69 -2.49
N ALA A 11 16.99 -1.38 -2.82
CA ALA A 11 17.98 -2.40 -3.13
C ALA A 11 18.25 -3.32 -1.93
N VAL A 12 18.37 -2.76 -0.72
CA VAL A 12 18.53 -3.55 0.51
C VAL A 12 17.31 -4.47 0.71
N ILE A 13 16.08 -3.96 0.53
CA ILE A 13 14.86 -4.76 0.66
C ILE A 13 14.87 -5.93 -0.33
N ILE A 14 15.21 -5.69 -1.60
CA ILE A 14 15.27 -6.75 -2.62
C ILE A 14 16.36 -7.78 -2.26
N VAL A 15 17.53 -7.34 -1.82
CA VAL A 15 18.59 -8.26 -1.37
C VAL A 15 18.12 -9.11 -0.20
N LEU A 16 17.45 -8.52 0.80
CA LEU A 16 16.90 -9.28 1.92
C LEU A 16 15.84 -10.28 1.45
N GLN A 17 14.95 -9.91 0.53
CA GLN A 17 13.98 -10.86 -0.05
C GLN A 17 14.68 -12.01 -0.77
N VAL A 18 15.73 -11.75 -1.56
CA VAL A 18 16.49 -12.81 -2.23
C VAL A 18 17.16 -13.73 -1.22
N LEU A 19 17.76 -13.20 -0.15
CA LEU A 19 18.37 -14.01 0.91
C LEU A 19 17.33 -14.89 1.62
N VAL A 20 16.13 -14.34 1.90
CA VAL A 20 15.01 -15.11 2.48
C VAL A 20 14.54 -16.20 1.51
N SER A 21 14.45 -15.91 0.20
CA SER A 21 14.13 -16.94 -0.81
C SER A 21 15.18 -18.06 -0.84
N LEU A 22 16.46 -17.70 -0.82
CA LEU A 22 17.55 -18.68 -0.80
C LEU A 22 17.51 -19.57 0.46
N TRP A 23 17.21 -18.97 1.61
CA TRP A 23 16.98 -19.71 2.84
C TRP A 23 15.77 -20.67 2.69
N GLY A 24 14.65 -20.21 2.15
CA GLY A 24 13.48 -21.06 1.90
C GLY A 24 13.79 -22.24 0.98
N PHE A 25 14.55 -22.01 -0.11
CA PHE A 25 15.01 -23.10 -0.99
C PHE A 25 15.93 -24.11 -0.28
N ALA A 26 16.77 -23.66 0.63
CA ALA A 26 17.60 -24.55 1.43
C ALA A 26 16.76 -25.45 2.36
N GLN A 27 15.57 -25.01 2.78
CA GLN A 27 14.66 -25.78 3.63
C GLN A 27 13.89 -26.85 2.85
N VAL A 28 13.33 -26.49 1.67
CA VAL A 28 12.35 -27.34 0.97
C VAL A 28 12.76 -27.76 -0.44
N GLY A 29 13.82 -27.21 -0.99
CA GLY A 29 14.25 -27.41 -2.39
C GLY A 29 13.46 -26.53 -3.36
N LEU A 30 13.80 -26.64 -4.67
CA LEU A 30 13.27 -25.76 -5.73
C LEU A 30 11.88 -26.16 -6.25
N THR A 31 11.47 -27.41 -6.06
CA THR A 31 10.26 -27.97 -6.68
C THR A 31 9.20 -28.38 -5.68
N ALA A 32 9.45 -28.19 -4.39
CA ALA A 32 8.45 -28.47 -3.36
C ALA A 32 7.19 -27.63 -3.56
N THR A 33 6.04 -28.22 -3.28
CA THR A 33 4.77 -27.49 -3.32
C THR A 33 4.62 -26.64 -2.06
N VAL A 34 4.51 -25.32 -2.22
CA VAL A 34 4.38 -24.35 -1.12
C VAL A 34 3.11 -23.52 -1.27
N PRO A 35 2.53 -23.03 -0.15
CA PRO A 35 1.38 -22.13 -0.21
C PRO A 35 1.80 -20.77 -0.79
N ILE A 36 0.95 -20.21 -1.65
CA ILE A 36 1.12 -18.89 -2.27
C ILE A 36 -0.09 -17.97 -2.09
N HIS A 37 -1.18 -18.51 -1.59
CA HIS A 37 -2.41 -17.78 -1.31
C HIS A 37 -3.10 -18.34 -0.09
N TRP A 38 -3.71 -17.45 0.71
CA TRP A 38 -4.47 -17.78 1.93
C TRP A 38 -5.85 -17.12 1.84
N ASN A 39 -6.87 -17.83 2.31
CA ASN A 39 -8.22 -17.30 2.43
C ASN A 39 -8.34 -16.28 3.58
N ALA A 40 -9.54 -15.71 3.75
CA ALA A 40 -9.81 -14.74 4.81
C ALA A 40 -9.66 -15.30 6.23
N ALA A 41 -9.70 -16.62 6.41
CA ALA A 41 -9.44 -17.28 7.69
C ALA A 41 -7.94 -17.48 7.97
N GLY A 42 -7.08 -17.18 6.99
CA GLY A 42 -5.65 -17.41 7.08
C GLY A 42 -5.22 -18.84 6.71
N GLU A 43 -6.11 -19.63 6.14
CA GLU A 43 -5.82 -21.00 5.71
C GLU A 43 -5.29 -21.01 4.27
N PRO A 44 -4.24 -21.79 3.97
CA PRO A 44 -3.72 -21.89 2.61
C PRO A 44 -4.76 -22.50 1.67
N ASN A 45 -5.03 -21.84 0.55
CA ASN A 45 -5.96 -22.32 -0.47
C ASN A 45 -5.46 -22.15 -1.91
N GLY A 46 -4.20 -21.80 -2.08
CA GLY A 46 -3.49 -21.77 -3.36
C GLY A 46 -2.05 -22.20 -3.18
N TYR A 47 -1.55 -23.05 -4.10
CA TYR A 47 -0.23 -23.66 -4.01
C TYR A 47 0.52 -23.54 -5.34
N ALA A 48 1.85 -23.51 -5.27
CA ALA A 48 2.73 -23.52 -6.44
C ALA A 48 4.07 -24.17 -6.10
N PRO A 49 4.89 -24.52 -7.11
CA PRO A 49 6.29 -24.88 -6.87
C PRO A 49 7.04 -23.77 -6.13
N SER A 50 7.93 -24.12 -5.22
CA SER A 50 8.66 -23.18 -4.38
C SER A 50 9.44 -22.12 -5.19
N TRP A 51 10.00 -22.47 -6.36
CA TRP A 51 10.67 -21.50 -7.22
C TRP A 51 9.76 -20.34 -7.63
N LEU A 52 8.47 -20.61 -7.88
CA LEU A 52 7.49 -19.56 -8.18
C LEU A 52 7.07 -18.85 -6.89
N GLY A 53 6.70 -19.60 -5.84
CA GLY A 53 6.22 -19.05 -4.57
C GLY A 53 7.23 -18.10 -3.91
N PHE A 54 8.52 -18.44 -3.94
CA PHE A 54 9.56 -17.65 -3.28
C PHE A 54 10.16 -16.55 -4.16
N LEU A 55 9.97 -16.57 -5.49
CA LEU A 55 10.50 -15.52 -6.37
C LEU A 55 9.45 -14.50 -6.80
N VAL A 56 8.15 -14.80 -6.72
CA VAL A 56 7.11 -13.89 -7.19
C VAL A 56 7.13 -12.55 -6.46
N THR A 57 7.30 -12.55 -5.15
CA THR A 57 7.31 -11.31 -4.35
C THR A 57 8.55 -10.44 -4.63
N PRO A 58 9.80 -10.95 -4.66
CA PRO A 58 10.96 -10.18 -5.12
C PRO A 58 10.77 -9.56 -6.51
N VAL A 59 10.20 -10.31 -7.46
CA VAL A 59 9.93 -9.81 -8.81
C VAL A 59 8.90 -8.68 -8.79
N ILE A 60 7.80 -8.84 -8.06
CA ILE A 60 6.79 -7.77 -7.88
C ILE A 60 7.43 -6.55 -7.22
N THR A 61 8.24 -6.75 -6.19
CA THR A 61 8.95 -5.65 -5.50
C THR A 61 9.87 -4.90 -6.46
N ALA A 62 10.63 -5.60 -7.30
CA ALA A 62 11.47 -4.98 -8.32
C ALA A 62 10.64 -4.19 -9.35
N ALA A 63 9.51 -4.74 -9.79
CA ALA A 63 8.59 -4.03 -10.69
C ALA A 63 8.00 -2.77 -10.03
N MET A 64 7.66 -2.82 -8.74
CA MET A 64 7.20 -1.64 -7.99
C MET A 64 8.30 -0.58 -7.85
N VAL A 65 9.55 -0.97 -7.62
CA VAL A 65 10.69 -0.02 -7.60
C VAL A 65 10.85 0.65 -8.96
N ALA A 66 10.74 -0.11 -10.05
CA ALA A 66 10.76 0.45 -11.41
C ALA A 66 9.59 1.42 -11.63
N LEU A 67 8.38 1.07 -11.18
CA LEU A 67 7.21 1.95 -11.25
C LEU A 67 7.45 3.26 -10.47
N PHE A 68 7.94 3.19 -9.23
CA PHE A 68 8.30 4.36 -8.44
C PHE A 68 9.43 5.19 -9.09
N ALA A 69 10.29 4.60 -9.91
CA ALA A 69 11.29 5.35 -10.68
C ALA A 69 10.70 6.05 -11.91
N ILE A 70 9.65 5.50 -12.51
CA ILE A 70 9.01 6.00 -13.72
C ILE A 70 8.01 7.12 -13.38
N ILE A 71 7.20 6.97 -12.34
CA ILE A 71 6.14 7.92 -11.97
C ILE A 71 6.60 9.38 -12.00
N PRO A 72 7.73 9.79 -11.40
CA PRO A 72 8.16 11.19 -11.44
C PRO A 72 8.54 11.71 -12.84
N ARG A 73 8.71 10.83 -13.82
CA ARG A 73 9.03 11.19 -15.20
C ARG A 73 7.80 11.42 -16.05
N ILE A 74 6.71 10.65 -15.75
CA ILE A 74 5.48 10.64 -16.55
C ILE A 74 4.36 11.48 -15.94
N GLU A 75 4.50 11.96 -14.68
CA GLU A 75 3.50 12.78 -14.00
C GLU A 75 3.34 14.13 -14.69
N PRO A 76 2.14 14.47 -15.23
CA PRO A 76 1.89 15.75 -15.87
C PRO A 76 2.05 16.95 -14.92
N ARG A 77 1.66 16.79 -13.63
CA ARG A 77 1.84 17.81 -12.59
C ARG A 77 3.13 17.56 -11.80
N ARG A 78 4.25 17.39 -12.52
CA ARG A 78 5.54 17.00 -11.96
C ARG A 78 6.01 17.89 -10.82
N GLU A 79 5.81 19.20 -10.91
CA GLU A 79 6.19 20.14 -9.84
C GLU A 79 5.46 19.85 -8.53
N ASN A 80 4.16 19.55 -8.59
CA ASN A 80 3.36 19.20 -7.42
C ASN A 80 3.83 17.88 -6.82
N LEU A 81 4.18 16.90 -7.65
CA LEU A 81 4.76 15.65 -7.20
C LEU A 81 6.11 15.90 -6.49
N LEU A 82 6.98 16.75 -7.02
CA LEU A 82 8.26 17.10 -6.39
C LEU A 82 8.07 17.83 -5.05
N LYS A 83 7.06 18.71 -4.95
CA LYS A 83 6.66 19.35 -3.68
C LYS A 83 6.11 18.34 -2.66
N SER A 84 5.55 17.23 -3.11
CA SER A 84 5.08 16.11 -2.29
C SER A 84 6.16 15.05 -2.01
N GLY A 85 7.43 15.40 -2.21
CA GLY A 85 8.53 14.42 -2.28
C GLY A 85 8.75 13.58 -1.02
N SER A 86 8.50 14.12 0.19
CA SER A 86 8.56 13.35 1.43
C SER A 86 7.42 12.33 1.50
N ALA A 87 6.20 12.73 1.16
CA ALA A 87 5.05 11.83 1.10
C ALA A 87 5.29 10.71 0.09
N TYR A 88 5.79 11.05 -1.10
CA TYR A 88 6.12 10.07 -2.14
C TYR A 88 7.11 9.00 -1.64
N VAL A 89 8.21 9.43 -1.01
CA VAL A 89 9.22 8.52 -0.47
C VAL A 89 8.63 7.66 0.67
N THR A 90 7.83 8.25 1.56
CA THR A 90 7.17 7.51 2.64
C THR A 90 6.22 6.44 2.08
N VAL A 91 5.38 6.79 1.11
CA VAL A 91 4.47 5.85 0.44
C VAL A 91 5.25 4.70 -0.18
N ALA A 92 6.30 5.01 -0.96
CA ALA A 92 7.11 4.01 -1.62
C ALA A 92 7.79 3.08 -0.60
N LEU A 93 8.49 3.63 0.40
CA LEU A 93 9.19 2.83 1.41
C LEU A 93 8.24 1.98 2.26
N ALA A 94 7.13 2.55 2.74
CA ALA A 94 6.16 1.81 3.53
C ALA A 94 5.57 0.62 2.75
N THR A 95 5.31 0.81 1.46
CA THR A 95 4.85 -0.27 0.58
C THR A 95 5.92 -1.34 0.38
N LEU A 96 7.19 -0.97 0.15
CA LEU A 96 8.28 -1.93 -0.01
C LEU A 96 8.57 -2.69 1.29
N VAL A 97 8.45 -2.05 2.46
CA VAL A 97 8.57 -2.71 3.77
C VAL A 97 7.43 -3.71 3.97
N LEU A 98 6.20 -3.37 3.60
CA LEU A 98 5.09 -4.33 3.62
C LEU A 98 5.37 -5.53 2.71
N MET A 99 5.93 -5.31 1.50
CA MET A 99 6.29 -6.41 0.60
C MET A 99 7.37 -7.33 1.22
N LEU A 100 8.34 -6.77 1.95
CA LEU A 100 9.31 -7.57 2.69
C LEU A 100 8.64 -8.40 3.79
N LEU A 101 7.76 -7.78 4.58
CA LEU A 101 7.03 -8.47 5.65
C LEU A 101 6.20 -9.65 5.09
N VAL A 102 5.43 -9.41 4.04
CA VAL A 102 4.62 -10.43 3.36
C VAL A 102 5.52 -11.56 2.84
N HIS A 103 6.66 -11.21 2.23
CA HIS A 103 7.59 -12.18 1.69
C HIS A 103 8.19 -13.08 2.78
N VAL A 104 8.68 -12.49 3.87
CA VAL A 104 9.23 -13.25 5.01
C VAL A 104 8.19 -14.21 5.58
N ALA A 105 6.96 -13.74 5.79
CA ALA A 105 5.88 -14.56 6.31
C ALA A 105 5.52 -15.72 5.35
N ALA A 106 5.40 -15.43 4.05
CA ALA A 106 5.06 -16.43 3.03
C ALA A 106 6.16 -17.50 2.87
N VAL A 107 7.43 -17.10 2.85
CA VAL A 107 8.56 -18.05 2.74
C VAL A 107 8.65 -18.91 4.00
N ALA A 108 8.49 -18.33 5.20
CA ALA A 108 8.49 -19.07 6.44
C ALA A 108 7.35 -20.10 6.47
N ALA A 109 6.13 -19.72 6.08
CA ALA A 109 5.01 -20.66 5.95
C ALA A 109 5.30 -21.77 4.91
N GLY A 110 5.89 -21.40 3.77
CA GLY A 110 6.33 -22.35 2.74
C GLY A 110 7.43 -23.31 3.20
N ALA A 111 8.27 -22.86 4.14
CA ALA A 111 9.31 -23.69 4.78
C ALA A 111 8.74 -24.59 5.90
N GLY A 112 7.41 -24.58 6.15
CA GLY A 112 6.76 -25.45 7.12
C GLY A 112 6.61 -24.88 8.53
N TYR A 113 6.92 -23.59 8.72
CA TYR A 113 6.68 -22.94 10.01
C TYR A 113 5.21 -22.57 10.18
N ASP A 114 4.71 -22.66 11.39
CA ASP A 114 3.37 -22.19 11.74
C ASP A 114 3.38 -20.65 11.85
N VAL A 115 2.90 -20.01 10.79
CA VAL A 115 2.92 -18.56 10.65
C VAL A 115 1.48 -18.02 10.58
N PRO A 116 1.06 -17.16 11.51
CA PRO A 116 -0.27 -16.55 11.48
C PRO A 116 -0.33 -15.47 10.38
N ILE A 117 -0.45 -15.90 9.12
CA ILE A 117 -0.35 -15.03 7.94
C ILE A 117 -1.36 -13.89 7.99
N ALA A 118 -2.64 -14.18 8.29
CA ALA A 118 -3.69 -13.16 8.26
C ALA A 118 -3.47 -12.04 9.30
N PRO A 119 -3.14 -12.30 10.57
CA PRO A 119 -2.72 -11.27 11.52
C PRO A 119 -1.49 -10.48 11.08
N ILE A 120 -0.43 -11.14 10.60
CA ILE A 120 0.81 -10.48 10.19
C ILE A 120 0.54 -9.54 9.00
N VAL A 121 -0.13 -10.02 7.97
CA VAL A 121 -0.44 -9.21 6.78
C VAL A 121 -1.44 -8.11 7.13
N GLY A 122 -2.50 -8.41 7.86
CA GLY A 122 -3.50 -7.43 8.28
C GLY A 122 -2.92 -6.33 9.16
N GLY A 123 -2.07 -6.68 10.12
CA GLY A 123 -1.34 -5.71 10.94
C GLY A 123 -0.36 -4.87 10.12
N GLY A 124 0.36 -5.49 9.18
CA GLY A 124 1.25 -4.79 8.24
C GLY A 124 0.49 -3.80 7.35
N VAL A 125 -0.67 -4.18 6.83
CA VAL A 125 -1.57 -3.28 6.08
C VAL A 125 -2.05 -2.15 6.97
N GLY A 126 -2.42 -2.42 8.22
CA GLY A 126 -2.77 -1.38 9.19
C GLY A 126 -1.66 -0.35 9.37
N LEU A 127 -0.42 -0.78 9.58
CA LEU A 127 0.74 0.10 9.69
C LEU A 127 1.02 0.88 8.39
N LEU A 128 0.81 0.25 7.23
CA LEU A 128 0.86 0.95 5.94
C LEU A 128 -0.15 2.09 5.91
N PHE A 129 -1.41 1.86 6.28
CA PHE A 129 -2.43 2.92 6.31
C PHE A 129 -2.11 4.04 7.31
N VAL A 130 -1.50 3.72 8.46
CA VAL A 130 -0.98 4.74 9.38
C VAL A 130 0.08 5.61 8.69
N ALA A 131 1.05 5.00 8.01
CA ALA A 131 2.11 5.74 7.32
C ALA A 131 1.55 6.60 6.18
N LEU A 132 0.65 6.05 5.36
CA LEU A 132 -0.02 6.76 4.27
C LEU A 132 -0.88 7.92 4.80
N GLY A 133 -1.69 7.67 5.82
CA GLY A 133 -2.58 8.66 6.42
C GLY A 133 -1.82 9.85 7.00
N ASN A 134 -0.69 9.59 7.63
CA ASN A 134 0.16 10.62 8.23
C ASN A 134 0.75 11.61 7.21
N VAL A 135 1.01 11.16 5.99
CA VAL A 135 1.57 12.03 4.93
C VAL A 135 0.51 12.55 3.95
N MET A 136 -0.73 12.05 4.00
CA MET A 136 -1.77 12.33 3.03
C MET A 136 -2.06 13.85 2.89
N SER A 137 -2.07 14.60 3.99
CA SER A 137 -2.32 16.05 3.97
C SER A 137 -1.20 16.88 3.32
N THR A 138 -0.04 16.29 3.09
CA THR A 138 1.11 16.97 2.45
C THR A 138 1.19 16.71 0.94
N VAL A 139 0.32 15.83 0.43
CA VAL A 139 0.26 15.49 -0.99
C VAL A 139 -0.39 16.62 -1.77
N ARG A 140 0.31 17.19 -2.73
CA ARG A 140 -0.20 18.19 -3.68
C ARG A 140 -0.94 17.54 -4.82
N SER A 141 -1.90 18.25 -5.41
CA SER A 141 -2.74 17.75 -6.50
C SER A 141 -1.90 17.20 -7.66
N ASN A 142 -2.05 15.91 -7.95
CA ASN A 142 -1.33 15.18 -8.99
C ASN A 142 -2.20 14.04 -9.54
N PHE A 143 -1.76 13.38 -10.64
CA PHE A 143 -2.52 12.31 -11.28
C PHE A 143 -2.09 10.90 -10.83
N MET A 144 -0.96 10.73 -10.13
CA MET A 144 -0.37 9.41 -9.87
C MET A 144 -0.71 8.83 -8.52
N PHE A 145 -0.83 9.63 -7.45
CA PHE A 145 -1.15 9.09 -6.12
C PHE A 145 -1.99 10.04 -5.27
N GLY A 146 -2.76 9.47 -4.33
CA GLY A 146 -3.71 10.16 -3.48
C GLY A 146 -5.16 9.81 -3.80
N VAL A 147 -6.11 10.53 -3.22
CA VAL A 147 -7.54 10.39 -3.45
C VAL A 147 -7.92 11.16 -4.72
N ARG A 148 -8.05 10.45 -5.83
CA ARG A 148 -8.30 11.01 -7.17
C ARG A 148 -9.74 10.75 -7.59
N THR A 149 -10.62 11.68 -7.23
CA THR A 149 -11.97 11.76 -7.76
C THR A 149 -12.02 12.85 -8.84
N PRO A 150 -13.04 12.89 -9.72
CA PRO A 150 -13.19 14.01 -10.65
C PRO A 150 -13.16 15.37 -9.94
N TRP A 151 -13.68 15.43 -8.74
CA TRP A 151 -13.79 16.63 -7.93
C TRP A 151 -12.46 17.08 -7.31
N THR A 152 -11.67 16.15 -6.80
CA THR A 152 -10.33 16.49 -6.27
C THR A 152 -9.36 16.90 -7.38
N LEU A 153 -9.53 16.39 -8.60
CA LEU A 153 -8.65 16.75 -9.72
C LEU A 153 -8.99 18.12 -10.33
N THR A 154 -10.19 18.65 -10.09
CA THR A 154 -10.71 19.91 -10.65
C THR A 154 -10.86 21.03 -9.61
N SER A 155 -10.56 20.77 -8.32
CA SER A 155 -10.60 21.75 -7.24
C SER A 155 -9.49 21.49 -6.24
N ASP A 156 -8.58 22.44 -6.08
CA ASP A 156 -7.50 22.35 -5.09
C ASP A 156 -8.06 22.37 -3.65
N LEU A 157 -9.18 23.08 -3.42
CA LEU A 157 -9.88 23.07 -2.14
C LEU A 157 -10.46 21.68 -1.82
N ALA A 158 -11.08 21.02 -2.80
CA ALA A 158 -11.58 19.66 -2.64
C ALA A 158 -10.44 18.67 -2.42
N TRP A 159 -9.32 18.84 -3.13
CA TRP A 159 -8.11 18.06 -2.91
C TRP A 159 -7.62 18.17 -1.47
N ASP A 160 -7.31 19.38 -1.01
CA ASP A 160 -6.72 19.62 0.31
C ASP A 160 -7.62 19.16 1.46
N LYS A 161 -8.92 19.47 1.39
CA LYS A 161 -9.85 19.09 2.45
C LYS A 161 -10.08 17.57 2.49
N THR A 162 -10.24 16.93 1.31
CA THR A 162 -10.43 15.48 1.23
C THR A 162 -9.20 14.73 1.73
N HIS A 163 -8.00 15.13 1.32
CA HIS A 163 -6.76 14.48 1.75
C HIS A 163 -6.54 14.63 3.26
N ARG A 164 -6.88 15.77 3.87
CA ARG A 164 -6.83 15.95 5.32
C ARG A 164 -7.81 15.05 6.07
N LEU A 165 -9.04 14.94 5.59
CA LEU A 165 -10.04 14.07 6.21
C LEU A 165 -9.65 12.60 6.10
N ILE A 166 -9.37 12.15 4.87
CA ILE A 166 -9.03 10.75 4.58
C ILE A 166 -7.71 10.37 5.28
N GLY A 167 -6.72 11.28 5.34
CA GLY A 167 -5.49 11.02 6.07
C GLY A 167 -5.73 10.70 7.55
N ARG A 168 -6.58 11.47 8.23
CA ARG A 168 -6.94 11.19 9.64
C ARG A 168 -7.68 9.85 9.78
N LEU A 169 -8.62 9.58 8.88
CA LEU A 169 -9.36 8.32 8.88
C LEU A 169 -8.42 7.13 8.67
N TRP A 170 -7.43 7.25 7.78
CA TRP A 170 -6.47 6.19 7.50
C TRP A 170 -5.53 5.93 8.68
N VAL A 171 -5.14 6.96 9.44
CA VAL A 171 -4.40 6.75 10.69
C VAL A 171 -5.27 5.97 11.70
N VAL A 172 -6.50 6.42 11.95
CA VAL A 172 -7.39 5.77 12.92
C VAL A 172 -7.74 4.33 12.48
N GLY A 173 -8.11 4.14 11.24
CA GLY A 173 -8.43 2.82 10.70
C GLY A 173 -7.23 1.88 10.67
N GLY A 174 -6.06 2.40 10.31
CA GLY A 174 -4.80 1.64 10.32
C GLY A 174 -4.41 1.19 11.74
N VAL A 175 -4.56 2.06 12.73
CA VAL A 175 -4.37 1.68 14.15
C VAL A 175 -5.38 0.62 14.57
N ALA A 176 -6.66 0.79 14.20
CA ALA A 176 -7.69 -0.21 14.51
C ALA A 176 -7.37 -1.58 13.89
N MET A 177 -6.94 -1.63 12.61
CA MET A 177 -6.50 -2.86 11.95
C MET A 177 -5.31 -3.49 12.67
N PHE A 178 -4.29 -2.70 13.02
CA PHE A 178 -3.11 -3.19 13.73
C PHE A 178 -3.48 -3.78 15.09
N LEU A 179 -4.26 -3.07 15.91
CA LEU A 179 -4.69 -3.56 17.22
C LEU A 179 -5.57 -4.82 17.09
N THR A 180 -6.48 -4.84 16.11
CA THR A 180 -7.34 -6.01 15.87
C THR A 180 -6.53 -7.24 15.43
N SER A 181 -5.44 -7.04 14.67
CA SER A 181 -4.56 -8.13 14.26
C SER A 181 -3.88 -8.83 15.45
N LEU A 182 -3.65 -8.11 16.56
CA LEU A 182 -3.06 -8.65 17.78
C LEU A 182 -4.04 -9.52 18.59
N LEU A 183 -5.36 -9.41 18.33
CA LEU A 183 -6.38 -10.18 19.04
C LEU A 183 -6.50 -11.64 18.54
N GLY A 184 -5.83 -11.99 17.45
CA GLY A 184 -5.93 -13.31 16.82
C GLY A 184 -7.33 -13.65 16.26
N ARG A 185 -8.24 -12.66 16.19
CA ARG A 185 -9.61 -12.81 15.67
C ARG A 185 -9.64 -12.38 14.21
N THR A 186 -9.35 -13.31 13.31
CA THR A 186 -9.27 -13.05 11.85
C THR A 186 -10.61 -12.58 11.29
N ASP A 187 -11.73 -13.11 11.78
CA ASP A 187 -13.08 -12.68 11.41
C ASP A 187 -13.32 -11.18 11.69
N VAL A 188 -12.94 -10.73 12.88
CA VAL A 188 -13.04 -9.33 13.29
C VAL A 188 -12.09 -8.45 12.46
N LEU A 189 -10.86 -8.90 12.23
CA LEU A 189 -9.88 -8.20 11.43
C LEU A 189 -10.39 -7.97 10.00
N VAL A 190 -10.94 -9.00 9.35
CA VAL A 190 -11.51 -8.90 8.00
C VAL A 190 -12.70 -7.93 7.99
N ALA A 191 -13.59 -7.99 8.98
CA ALA A 191 -14.71 -7.06 9.09
C ALA A 191 -14.24 -5.61 9.23
N VAL A 192 -13.22 -5.35 10.07
CA VAL A 192 -12.62 -4.01 10.25
C VAL A 192 -11.99 -3.52 8.95
N ILE A 193 -11.25 -4.37 8.22
CA ILE A 193 -10.64 -4.02 6.93
C ILE A 193 -11.73 -3.63 5.92
N LEU A 194 -12.77 -4.46 5.77
CA LEU A 194 -13.84 -4.21 4.81
C LEU A 194 -14.62 -2.93 5.13
N LEU A 195 -15.00 -2.76 6.40
CA LEU A 195 -15.70 -1.55 6.86
C LEU A 195 -14.86 -0.30 6.61
N PHE A 196 -13.57 -0.36 6.93
CA PHE A 196 -12.66 0.75 6.73
C PHE A 196 -12.47 1.09 5.25
N VAL A 197 -12.21 0.09 4.38
CA VAL A 197 -11.99 0.32 2.95
C VAL A 197 -13.25 0.89 2.30
N ILE A 198 -14.40 0.24 2.49
CA ILE A 198 -15.68 0.70 1.91
C ILE A 198 -16.05 2.07 2.48
N GLY A 199 -15.98 2.24 3.80
CA GLY A 199 -16.31 3.50 4.47
C GLY A 199 -15.43 4.65 4.02
N SER A 200 -14.12 4.44 3.89
CA SER A 200 -13.19 5.48 3.42
C SER A 200 -13.44 5.84 1.94
N MET A 201 -13.78 4.87 1.09
CA MET A 201 -14.17 5.14 -0.31
C MET A 201 -15.44 5.98 -0.39
N VAL A 202 -16.50 5.58 0.29
CA VAL A 202 -17.79 6.31 0.32
C VAL A 202 -17.59 7.74 0.82
N LEU A 203 -16.87 7.89 1.93
CA LEU A 203 -16.56 9.21 2.49
C LEU A 203 -15.69 10.06 1.56
N ALA A 204 -14.68 9.46 0.91
CA ALA A 204 -13.84 10.18 -0.05
C ALA A 204 -14.65 10.73 -1.21
N PHE A 205 -15.54 9.91 -1.80
CA PHE A 205 -16.41 10.34 -2.89
C PHE A 205 -17.40 11.40 -2.44
N GLY A 206 -18.20 11.14 -1.42
CA GLY A 206 -19.25 12.06 -0.96
C GLY A 206 -18.68 13.40 -0.47
N TYR A 207 -17.61 13.35 0.32
CA TYR A 207 -17.00 14.56 0.86
C TYR A 207 -16.30 15.39 -0.23
N SER A 208 -15.55 14.76 -1.14
CA SER A 208 -14.90 15.48 -2.23
C SER A 208 -15.91 16.18 -3.14
N TYR A 209 -17.06 15.53 -3.44
CA TYR A 209 -18.15 16.16 -4.17
C TYR A 209 -18.76 17.36 -3.43
N SER A 210 -19.07 17.21 -2.14
CA SER A 210 -19.63 18.27 -1.32
C SER A 210 -18.74 19.51 -1.26
N VAL A 211 -17.43 19.31 -1.06
CA VAL A 211 -16.46 20.40 -1.02
C VAL A 211 -16.32 21.05 -2.41
N TRP A 212 -16.22 20.26 -3.46
CA TRP A 212 -16.12 20.76 -4.83
C TRP A 212 -17.35 21.63 -5.20
N ARG A 213 -18.54 21.17 -4.84
CA ARG A 213 -19.77 21.92 -5.12
C ARG A 213 -19.78 23.30 -4.47
N SER A 214 -19.16 23.45 -3.31
CA SER A 214 -19.07 24.72 -2.56
C SER A 214 -17.84 25.58 -2.93
N ASP A 215 -16.96 25.10 -3.81
CA ASP A 215 -15.76 25.85 -4.25
C ASP A 215 -16.07 26.78 -5.41
N PRO A 216 -16.00 28.12 -5.22
CA PRO A 216 -16.22 29.09 -6.31
C PRO A 216 -15.13 29.01 -7.40
N SER A 217 -13.92 28.51 -7.05
CA SER A 217 -12.75 28.47 -7.95
C SER A 217 -12.62 27.13 -8.69
N ARG A 218 -13.62 26.21 -8.55
CA ARG A 218 -13.58 24.91 -9.22
C ARG A 218 -13.57 25.05 -10.73
N ARG A 219 -12.82 24.19 -11.41
CA ARG A 219 -12.88 24.06 -12.87
C ARG A 219 -14.13 23.27 -13.27
N SER A 220 -14.73 23.60 -14.42
CA SER A 220 -15.84 22.79 -14.94
C SER A 220 -15.38 21.38 -15.26
N LEU A 221 -16.24 20.36 -15.04
CA LEU A 221 -15.97 18.95 -15.39
C LEU A 221 -16.14 18.68 -16.90
N GLY A 222 -16.81 19.59 -17.61
CA GLY A 222 -16.91 19.64 -19.07
C GLY A 222 -15.96 20.72 -19.55
N GLY A 223 -14.97 20.40 -20.37
CA GLY A 223 -14.06 21.39 -20.91
C GLY A 223 -14.85 22.49 -21.61
N ASP A 224 -14.73 23.71 -21.07
CA ASP A 224 -15.03 24.89 -21.85
C ASP A 224 -13.92 24.94 -22.91
N GLY A 225 -14.30 24.53 -24.15
CA GLY A 225 -13.41 24.55 -25.31
C GLY A 225 -13.08 25.98 -25.76
#